data_1e45f8a59ebd554a357fb286cc9e8aa4
#
_entry.id   1e45f8a59ebd554a357fb286cc9e8aa4
#
_cell.length_a   1.000
_cell.length_b   1.000
_cell.length_c   1.000
_cell.angle_alpha   90.00
_cell.angle_beta   90.00
_cell.angle_gamma   90.00
#
_symmetry.space_group_name_H-M   'P 1'
#
loop_
_entity.id
_entity.type
_entity.pdbx_description
1 polymer ?
#
loop_
_entity_poly.entity_id
_entity_poly.type
_entity_poly.pdbx_seq_one_letter_code
_entity_poly.pdbx_strand_id
1 'polypeptide(L)'
;AALLTYAPDAEIVAVDASAGMLAAAAAKPWPATVRFVHSRVEDLAGAGVGGPFDAVFAAYLLRNLPDPDTQLTAFRDLLRPGGILAVHEYSVRDSAVATAVWNVVCGAVVIPLGRLRTGDAALYRYLRRSVNTFDGAERFRNRLRACGFTDVRSATMPGWQRDIVHTFLARRPG
;
A
#
# COMPACT_ATOMS: atom_id res chain seq x y z
N ALA A 1 -12.33 8.20 1.13
CA ALA A 1 -12.85 9.56 1.00
C ALA A 1 -12.23 10.29 -0.19
N ALA A 2 -10.89 10.51 -0.22
CA ALA A 2 -10.24 11.29 -1.30
C ALA A 2 -10.54 10.76 -2.72
N LEU A 3 -10.62 9.45 -2.91
CA LEU A 3 -10.91 8.85 -4.22
C LEU A 3 -12.31 9.24 -4.71
N LEU A 4 -13.30 9.24 -3.83
CA LEU A 4 -14.68 9.64 -4.14
C LEU A 4 -14.84 11.14 -4.43
N THR A 5 -13.86 11.98 -4.08
CA THR A 5 -13.86 13.40 -4.47
C THR A 5 -13.64 13.56 -5.98
N TYR A 6 -12.85 12.64 -6.57
CA TYR A 6 -12.52 12.67 -8.00
C TYR A 6 -13.36 11.70 -8.84
N ALA A 7 -13.94 10.68 -8.20
CA ALA A 7 -14.78 9.66 -8.83
C ALA A 7 -15.96 9.34 -7.89
N PRO A 8 -16.97 10.22 -7.80
CA PRO A 8 -18.07 10.10 -6.83
C PRO A 8 -18.91 8.85 -7.03
N ASP A 9 -19.03 8.37 -8.27
CA ASP A 9 -19.84 7.20 -8.63
C ASP A 9 -19.02 5.89 -8.65
N ALA A 10 -17.78 5.90 -8.20
CA ALA A 10 -16.94 4.72 -8.20
C ALA A 10 -17.46 3.65 -7.23
N GLU A 11 -17.58 2.43 -7.72
CA GLU A 11 -17.80 1.25 -6.89
C GLU A 11 -16.47 0.83 -6.24
N ILE A 12 -16.42 0.82 -4.91
CA ILE A 12 -15.19 0.55 -4.17
C ILE A 12 -15.36 -0.69 -3.30
N VAL A 13 -14.45 -1.64 -3.47
CA VAL A 13 -14.29 -2.78 -2.57
C VAL A 13 -13.05 -2.52 -1.71
N ALA A 14 -13.27 -2.20 -0.43
CA ALA A 14 -12.21 -1.96 0.53
C ALA A 14 -11.93 -3.22 1.34
N VAL A 15 -10.71 -3.72 1.25
CA VAL A 15 -10.30 -4.97 1.91
C VAL A 15 -9.25 -4.68 2.97
N ASP A 16 -9.38 -5.28 4.13
CA ASP A 16 -8.35 -5.27 5.19
C ASP A 16 -8.42 -6.58 5.98
N ALA A 17 -7.27 -7.06 6.42
CA ALA A 17 -7.16 -8.25 7.28
C ALA A 17 -7.49 -7.94 8.75
N SER A 18 -7.59 -6.67 9.13
CA SER A 18 -7.91 -6.23 10.48
C SER A 18 -9.41 -5.90 10.60
N ALA A 19 -10.15 -6.74 11.31
CA ALA A 19 -11.56 -6.49 11.63
C ALA A 19 -11.75 -5.14 12.35
N GLY A 20 -10.81 -4.76 13.24
CA GLY A 20 -10.87 -3.49 13.96
C GLY A 20 -10.70 -2.28 13.04
N MET A 21 -9.79 -2.34 12.06
CA MET A 21 -9.62 -1.27 11.07
C MET A 21 -10.85 -1.15 10.18
N LEU A 22 -11.44 -2.26 9.74
CA LEU A 22 -12.68 -2.26 8.97
C LEU A 22 -13.85 -1.70 9.76
N ALA A 23 -14.01 -2.08 11.03
CA ALA A 23 -15.07 -1.54 11.89
C ALA A 23 -14.93 -0.02 12.05
N ALA A 24 -13.71 0.47 12.28
CA ALA A 24 -13.43 1.91 12.38
C ALA A 24 -13.65 2.65 11.03
N ALA A 25 -13.39 1.99 9.91
CA ALA A 25 -13.68 2.54 8.59
C ALA A 25 -15.19 2.57 8.33
N ALA A 26 -15.90 1.47 8.57
CA ALA A 26 -17.34 1.32 8.32
C ALA A 26 -18.20 2.26 9.21
N ALA A 27 -17.69 2.69 10.36
CA ALA A 27 -18.36 3.65 11.23
C ALA A 27 -18.47 5.07 10.63
N LYS A 28 -17.78 5.35 9.52
CA LYS A 28 -17.86 6.65 8.83
C LYS A 28 -18.98 6.62 7.79
N PRO A 29 -19.57 7.80 7.45
CA PRO A 29 -20.57 7.87 6.39
C PRO A 29 -19.95 7.59 5.02
N TRP A 30 -20.32 6.48 4.40
CA TRP A 30 -19.92 6.11 3.05
C TRP A 30 -21.14 5.99 2.14
N PRO A 31 -21.03 6.30 0.85
CA PRO A 31 -22.07 5.98 -0.10
C PRO A 31 -22.24 4.46 -0.24
N ALA A 32 -23.42 4.02 -0.68
CA ALA A 32 -23.75 2.62 -0.87
C ALA A 32 -22.84 1.88 -1.87
N THR A 33 -22.09 2.64 -2.69
CA THR A 33 -21.10 2.12 -3.64
C THR A 33 -19.80 1.63 -2.97
N VAL A 34 -19.63 1.82 -1.65
CA VAL A 34 -18.46 1.36 -0.90
C VAL A 34 -18.80 0.12 -0.10
N ARG A 35 -18.15 -0.99 -0.41
CA ARG A 35 -18.27 -2.26 0.29
C ARG A 35 -16.99 -2.58 1.05
N PHE A 36 -17.12 -3.04 2.30
CA PHE A 36 -16.00 -3.49 3.13
C PHE A 36 -15.95 -5.02 3.18
N VAL A 37 -14.75 -5.59 3.03
CA VAL A 37 -14.52 -7.04 3.05
C VAL A 37 -13.40 -7.34 4.03
N HIS A 38 -13.68 -8.18 5.03
CA HIS A 38 -12.67 -8.69 5.95
C HIS A 38 -12.00 -9.91 5.32
N SER A 39 -10.79 -9.72 4.83
CA SER A 39 -9.99 -10.80 4.24
C SER A 39 -8.51 -10.43 4.24
N ARG A 40 -7.69 -11.45 4.22
CA ARG A 40 -6.29 -11.28 3.82
C ARG A 40 -6.22 -11.07 2.31
N VAL A 41 -5.19 -10.36 1.87
CA VAL A 41 -5.02 -10.06 0.44
C VAL A 41 -4.69 -11.31 -0.38
N GLU A 42 -4.18 -12.35 0.26
CA GLU A 42 -3.88 -13.63 -0.35
C GLU A 42 -5.16 -14.49 -0.60
N ASP A 43 -6.28 -14.14 0.02
CA ASP A 43 -7.55 -14.90 -0.04
C ASP A 43 -8.73 -14.06 -0.59
N LEU A 44 -8.46 -13.18 -1.53
CA LEU A 44 -9.49 -12.30 -2.12
C LEU A 44 -10.59 -13.10 -2.84
N ALA A 45 -10.21 -14.13 -3.58
CA ALA A 45 -11.15 -14.97 -4.31
C ALA A 45 -12.10 -15.73 -3.36
N GLY A 46 -11.56 -16.31 -2.27
CA GLY A 46 -12.36 -16.96 -1.23
C GLY A 46 -13.31 -16.03 -0.51
N ALA A 47 -12.96 -14.74 -0.43
CA ALA A 47 -13.79 -13.68 0.14
C ALA A 47 -14.79 -13.06 -0.87
N GLY A 48 -14.92 -13.61 -2.07
CA GLY A 48 -15.82 -13.12 -3.11
C GLY A 48 -15.38 -11.76 -3.70
N VAL A 49 -14.08 -11.48 -3.69
CA VAL A 49 -13.50 -10.31 -4.34
C VAL A 49 -12.87 -10.77 -5.65
N GLY A 50 -13.59 -10.55 -6.75
CA GLY A 50 -13.16 -10.87 -8.10
C GLY A 50 -13.23 -9.66 -9.01
N GLY A 51 -12.34 -9.62 -10.00
CA GLY A 51 -12.33 -8.61 -11.06
C GLY A 51 -13.34 -8.90 -12.19
N PRO A 52 -13.21 -8.17 -13.31
CA PRO A 52 -12.13 -7.22 -13.57
C PRO A 52 -12.37 -5.83 -12.95
N PHE A 53 -11.34 -5.24 -12.36
CA PHE A 53 -11.39 -3.88 -11.83
C PHE A 53 -10.72 -2.88 -12.78
N ASP A 54 -11.18 -1.62 -12.78
CA ASP A 54 -10.51 -0.51 -13.47
C ASP A 54 -9.19 -0.14 -12.81
N ALA A 55 -9.16 -0.21 -11.47
CA ALA A 55 -7.98 0.09 -10.69
C ALA A 55 -7.90 -0.76 -9.41
N VAL A 56 -6.66 -1.06 -9.00
CA VAL A 56 -6.33 -1.60 -7.68
C VAL A 56 -5.44 -0.59 -6.97
N PHE A 57 -5.80 -0.23 -5.74
CA PHE A 57 -4.98 0.63 -4.88
C PHE A 57 -4.52 -0.13 -3.64
N ALA A 58 -3.21 -0.23 -3.45
CA ALA A 58 -2.59 -0.85 -2.29
C ALA A 58 -1.76 0.18 -1.52
N ALA A 59 -2.08 0.38 -0.24
CA ALA A 59 -1.35 1.32 0.61
C ALA A 59 -0.71 0.59 1.80
N TYR A 60 0.60 0.79 1.98
CA TYR A 60 1.39 0.25 3.10
C TYR A 60 1.25 -1.27 3.31
N LEU A 61 1.05 -1.99 2.23
CA LEU A 61 0.73 -3.41 2.21
C LEU A 61 1.95 -4.28 1.85
N LEU A 62 2.60 -3.96 0.73
CA LEU A 62 3.53 -4.87 0.04
C LEU A 62 4.76 -5.25 0.88
N ARG A 63 5.24 -4.33 1.73
CA ARG A 63 6.37 -4.60 2.64
C ARG A 63 6.06 -5.63 3.74
N ASN A 64 4.77 -5.89 3.96
CA ASN A 64 4.30 -6.81 5.00
C ASN A 64 4.02 -8.21 4.45
N LEU A 65 4.08 -8.40 3.14
CA LEU A 65 3.78 -9.67 2.50
C LEU A 65 5.05 -10.55 2.40
N PRO A 66 4.93 -11.84 2.65
CA PRO A 66 6.05 -12.77 2.51
C PRO A 66 6.46 -12.94 1.06
N ASP A 67 5.50 -12.89 0.13
CA ASP A 67 5.70 -13.03 -1.31
C ASP A 67 4.96 -11.90 -2.07
N PRO A 68 5.60 -10.72 -2.21
CA PRO A 68 5.00 -9.63 -2.94
C PRO A 68 4.87 -9.88 -4.45
N ASP A 69 5.68 -10.76 -5.06
CA ASP A 69 5.63 -11.01 -6.50
C ASP A 69 4.37 -11.79 -6.89
N THR A 70 4.04 -12.83 -6.14
CA THR A 70 2.77 -13.56 -6.31
C THR A 70 1.59 -12.63 -6.12
N GLN A 71 1.62 -11.74 -5.13
CA GLN A 71 0.52 -10.80 -4.90
C GLN A 71 0.39 -9.74 -5.99
N LEU A 72 1.50 -9.23 -6.51
CA LEU A 72 1.49 -8.28 -7.63
C LEU A 72 0.91 -8.94 -8.90
N THR A 73 1.24 -10.20 -9.14
CA THR A 73 0.67 -10.98 -10.23
C THR A 73 -0.85 -11.15 -10.05
N ALA A 74 -1.30 -11.50 -8.85
CA ALA A 74 -2.73 -11.58 -8.53
C ALA A 74 -3.44 -10.24 -8.73
N PHE A 75 -2.85 -9.11 -8.33
CA PHE A 75 -3.41 -7.78 -8.58
C PHE A 75 -3.51 -7.46 -10.07
N ARG A 76 -2.50 -7.85 -10.87
CA ARG A 76 -2.57 -7.70 -12.32
C ARG A 76 -3.75 -8.47 -12.91
N ASP A 77 -3.96 -9.71 -12.45
CA ASP A 77 -5.01 -10.58 -12.97
C ASP A 77 -6.42 -10.11 -12.57
N LEU A 78 -6.55 -9.41 -11.45
CA LEU A 78 -7.79 -8.74 -11.03
C LEU A 78 -8.11 -7.47 -11.83
N LEU A 79 -7.15 -6.85 -12.50
CA LEU A 79 -7.38 -5.66 -13.32
C LEU A 79 -7.93 -6.05 -14.69
N ARG A 80 -8.74 -5.21 -15.33
CA ARG A 80 -9.05 -5.32 -16.75
C ARG A 80 -7.82 -4.98 -17.61
N PRO A 81 -7.74 -5.40 -18.88
CA PRO A 81 -6.73 -4.90 -19.80
C PRO A 81 -6.69 -3.37 -19.80
N GLY A 82 -5.50 -2.79 -19.68
CA GLY A 82 -5.32 -1.34 -19.52
C GLY A 82 -5.62 -0.77 -18.13
N GLY A 83 -6.09 -1.60 -17.18
CA GLY A 83 -6.37 -1.20 -15.80
C GLY A 83 -5.11 -0.77 -15.03
N ILE A 84 -5.29 -0.01 -13.96
CA ILE A 84 -4.21 0.67 -13.24
C ILE A 84 -3.98 0.03 -11.88
N LEU A 85 -2.74 -0.33 -11.58
CA LEU A 85 -2.27 -0.58 -10.22
C LEU A 85 -1.63 0.70 -9.66
N ALA A 86 -2.08 1.13 -8.49
CA ALA A 86 -1.45 2.18 -7.71
C ALA A 86 -0.97 1.61 -6.37
N VAL A 87 0.31 1.73 -6.07
CA VAL A 87 0.91 1.30 -4.81
C VAL A 87 1.48 2.51 -4.09
N HIS A 88 1.02 2.75 -2.85
CA HIS A 88 1.55 3.80 -1.98
C HIS A 88 2.32 3.16 -0.84
N GLU A 89 3.65 3.36 -0.80
CA GLU A 89 4.51 2.59 0.11
C GLU A 89 5.76 3.37 0.55
N TYR A 90 6.28 3.00 1.70
CA TYR A 90 7.60 3.44 2.15
C TYR A 90 8.71 2.79 1.31
N SER A 91 9.68 3.60 0.86
CA SER A 91 10.82 3.12 0.07
C SER A 91 12.00 4.08 0.27
N VAL A 92 12.89 3.76 1.20
CA VAL A 92 14.00 4.67 1.59
C VAL A 92 15.36 4.25 1.06
N ARG A 93 15.49 3.02 0.53
CA ARG A 93 16.80 2.39 0.28
C ARG A 93 17.61 3.03 -0.84
N ASP A 94 16.98 3.78 -1.73
CA ASP A 94 17.68 4.46 -2.82
C ASP A 94 18.28 5.81 -2.40
N SER A 95 18.00 6.27 -1.16
CA SER A 95 18.50 7.54 -0.63
C SER A 95 19.07 7.34 0.79
N ALA A 96 20.37 7.54 0.94
CA ALA A 96 21.03 7.49 2.26
C ALA A 96 20.47 8.55 3.21
N VAL A 97 20.11 9.73 2.68
CA VAL A 97 19.49 10.81 3.46
C VAL A 97 18.10 10.41 3.93
N ALA A 98 17.25 9.87 3.04
CA ALA A 98 15.92 9.39 3.41
C ALA A 98 15.99 8.27 4.45
N THR A 99 16.92 7.32 4.29
CA THR A 99 17.17 6.26 5.26
C THR A 99 17.59 6.82 6.62
N ALA A 100 18.49 7.80 6.65
CA ALA A 100 18.94 8.45 7.90
C ALA A 100 17.79 9.21 8.57
N VAL A 101 17.05 10.03 7.82
CA VAL A 101 15.88 10.77 8.32
C VAL A 101 14.83 9.80 8.88
N TRP A 102 14.49 8.75 8.14
CA TRP A 102 13.56 7.72 8.60
C TRP A 102 14.00 7.09 9.93
N ASN A 103 15.27 6.71 10.03
CA ASN A 103 15.80 6.08 11.24
C ASN A 103 15.81 7.04 12.44
N VAL A 104 16.14 8.32 12.25
CA VAL A 104 16.10 9.34 13.28
C VAL A 104 14.66 9.60 13.73
N VAL A 105 13.74 9.82 12.80
CA VAL A 105 12.32 10.04 13.12
C VAL A 105 11.72 8.83 13.84
N CYS A 106 11.99 7.61 13.38
CA CYS A 106 11.52 6.42 14.08
C CYS A 106 12.13 6.27 15.48
N GLY A 107 13.44 6.50 15.63
CA GLY A 107 14.13 6.34 16.90
C GLY A 107 13.77 7.42 17.93
N ALA A 108 13.70 8.68 17.50
CA ALA A 108 13.51 9.82 18.39
C ALA A 108 12.02 10.16 18.64
N VAL A 109 11.13 9.83 17.71
CA VAL A 109 9.72 10.25 17.78
C VAL A 109 8.76 9.07 17.78
N VAL A 110 8.77 8.25 16.71
CA VAL A 110 7.71 7.25 16.48
C VAL A 110 7.73 6.16 17.54
N ILE A 111 8.90 5.59 17.83
CA ILE A 111 9.03 4.50 18.82
C ILE A 111 8.77 4.99 20.24
N PRO A 112 9.36 6.11 20.73
CA PRO A 112 9.07 6.60 22.08
C PRO A 112 7.61 7.00 22.27
N LEU A 113 7.03 7.74 21.32
CA LEU A 113 5.64 8.17 21.40
C LEU A 113 4.67 6.99 21.29
N GLY A 114 4.96 6.03 20.43
CA GLY A 114 4.21 4.80 20.30
C GLY A 114 4.20 4.02 21.62
N ARG A 115 5.37 3.80 22.21
CA ARG A 115 5.49 3.14 23.52
C ARG A 115 4.70 3.87 24.61
N LEU A 116 4.75 5.19 24.62
CA LEU A 116 4.05 6.01 25.61
C LEU A 116 2.52 5.85 25.48
N ARG A 117 1.99 5.75 24.23
CA ARG A 117 0.56 5.67 23.98
C ARG A 117 -0.03 4.27 24.08
N THR A 118 0.73 3.24 23.72
CA THR A 118 0.22 1.87 23.63
C THR A 118 0.83 0.92 24.65
N GLY A 119 1.83 1.35 25.41
CA GLY A 119 2.59 0.50 26.33
C GLY A 119 3.59 -0.42 25.65
N ASP A 120 3.53 -0.58 24.32
CA ASP A 120 4.37 -1.47 23.53
C ASP A 120 5.06 -0.74 22.36
N ALA A 121 6.33 -1.05 22.17
CA ALA A 121 7.12 -0.53 21.06
C ALA A 121 7.34 -1.54 19.93
N ALA A 122 6.83 -2.78 20.04
CA ALA A 122 7.12 -3.87 19.10
C ALA A 122 6.63 -3.53 17.69
N LEU A 123 5.39 -3.01 17.58
CA LEU A 123 4.80 -2.59 16.31
C LEU A 123 5.65 -1.51 15.61
N TYR A 124 6.11 -0.52 16.36
CA TYR A 124 6.88 0.61 15.83
C TYR A 124 8.31 0.22 15.45
N ARG A 125 8.92 -0.71 16.18
CA ARG A 125 10.20 -1.34 15.81
C ARG A 125 10.05 -2.20 14.56
N TYR A 126 8.95 -2.94 14.44
CA TYR A 126 8.61 -3.67 13.23
C TYR A 126 8.45 -2.74 12.03
N LEU A 127 7.69 -1.65 12.17
CA LEU A 127 7.52 -0.63 11.13
C LEU A 127 8.88 -0.10 10.66
N ARG A 128 9.75 0.33 11.59
CA ARG A 128 11.10 0.80 11.24
C ARG A 128 11.87 -0.25 10.44
N ARG A 129 11.86 -1.51 10.89
CA ARG A 129 12.58 -2.60 10.24
C ARG A 129 12.01 -2.91 8.86
N SER A 130 10.67 -3.08 8.74
CA SER A 130 10.03 -3.43 7.47
C SER A 130 10.29 -2.38 6.38
N VAL A 131 10.31 -1.10 6.72
CA VAL A 131 10.65 -0.01 5.78
C VAL A 131 12.12 -0.08 5.36
N ASN A 132 13.05 -0.32 6.29
CA ASN A 132 14.47 -0.42 5.97
C ASN A 132 14.83 -1.67 5.14
N THR A 133 14.01 -2.72 5.20
CA THR A 133 14.24 -3.97 4.45
C THR A 133 13.48 -4.04 3.15
N PHE A 134 12.45 -3.19 2.96
CA PHE A 134 11.68 -3.15 1.72
C PHE A 134 12.53 -2.66 0.54
N ASP A 135 12.08 -2.93 -0.67
CA ASP A 135 12.77 -2.51 -1.90
C ASP A 135 12.96 -0.98 -1.97
N GLY A 136 14.08 -0.55 -2.55
CA GLY A 136 14.22 0.80 -3.06
C GLY A 136 13.28 1.06 -4.23
N ALA A 137 13.00 2.32 -4.53
CA ALA A 137 12.02 2.70 -5.55
C ALA A 137 12.37 2.15 -6.95
N GLU A 138 13.65 2.12 -7.30
CA GLU A 138 14.11 1.56 -8.57
C GLU A 138 13.88 0.04 -8.64
N ARG A 139 14.30 -0.68 -7.58
CA ARG A 139 14.11 -2.11 -7.50
C ARG A 139 12.62 -2.48 -7.53
N PHE A 140 11.76 -1.72 -6.84
CA PHE A 140 10.33 -1.98 -6.85
C PHE A 140 9.69 -1.71 -8.23
N ARG A 141 10.13 -0.67 -8.97
CA ARG A 141 9.71 -0.48 -10.38
C ARG A 141 10.12 -1.66 -11.25
N ASN A 142 11.32 -2.20 -11.07
CA ASN A 142 11.78 -3.36 -11.82
C ASN A 142 10.98 -4.62 -11.46
N ARG A 143 10.61 -4.79 -10.18
CA ARG A 143 9.71 -5.85 -9.72
C ARG A 143 8.34 -5.76 -10.41
N LEU A 144 7.74 -4.58 -10.49
CA LEU A 144 6.47 -4.38 -11.20
C LEU A 144 6.57 -4.80 -12.68
N ARG A 145 7.66 -4.43 -13.36
CA ARG A 145 7.90 -4.86 -14.75
C ARG A 145 8.07 -6.37 -14.87
N ALA A 146 8.81 -6.99 -13.96
CA ALA A 146 8.98 -8.44 -13.92
C ALA A 146 7.66 -9.20 -13.67
N CYS A 147 6.73 -8.60 -12.91
CA CYS A 147 5.36 -9.11 -12.72
C CYS A 147 4.43 -8.83 -13.92
N GLY A 148 4.96 -8.30 -15.04
CA GLY A 148 4.23 -8.12 -16.30
C GLY A 148 3.42 -6.82 -16.40
N PHE A 149 3.72 -5.82 -15.57
CA PHE A 149 3.14 -4.49 -15.71
C PHE A 149 3.91 -3.63 -16.71
N THR A 150 3.21 -2.74 -17.39
CA THR A 150 3.75 -1.71 -18.29
C THR A 150 3.54 -0.30 -17.72
N ASP A 151 4.06 0.73 -18.37
CA ASP A 151 3.91 2.15 -17.98
C ASP A 151 4.28 2.41 -16.51
N VAL A 152 5.30 1.70 -16.02
CA VAL A 152 5.72 1.76 -14.61
C VAL A 152 6.43 3.08 -14.33
N ARG A 153 5.84 3.86 -13.43
CA ARG A 153 6.37 5.15 -12.97
C ARG A 153 6.19 5.30 -11.46
N SER A 154 6.93 6.22 -10.87
CA SER A 154 6.78 6.55 -9.45
C SER A 154 7.00 8.03 -9.21
N ALA A 155 6.36 8.55 -8.17
CA ALA A 155 6.58 9.88 -7.64
C ALA A 155 6.77 9.79 -6.13
N THR A 156 7.64 10.64 -5.58
CA THR A 156 7.83 10.77 -4.14
C THR A 156 6.91 11.85 -3.57
N MET A 157 6.59 11.73 -2.30
CA MET A 157 5.85 12.77 -1.58
C MET A 157 6.73 14.02 -1.38
N PRO A 158 6.15 15.22 -1.37
CA PRO A 158 6.90 16.45 -1.11
C PRO A 158 7.25 16.61 0.37
N GLY A 159 8.11 17.60 0.67
CA GLY A 159 8.48 17.96 2.03
C GLY A 159 9.42 16.95 2.70
N TRP A 160 9.26 16.74 4.00
CA TRP A 160 10.13 15.84 4.78
C TRP A 160 9.98 14.35 4.43
N GLN A 161 8.89 13.98 3.75
CA GLN A 161 8.62 12.62 3.26
C GLN A 161 9.25 12.35 1.88
N ARG A 162 9.97 13.33 1.34
CA ARG A 162 10.67 13.17 0.07
C ARG A 162 11.63 11.99 0.13
N ASP A 163 11.56 11.11 -0.87
CA ASP A 163 12.34 9.87 -0.97
C ASP A 163 12.10 8.87 0.18
N ILE A 164 11.11 9.14 1.05
CA ILE A 164 10.66 8.21 2.10
C ILE A 164 9.38 7.50 1.69
N VAL A 165 8.40 8.24 1.15
CA VAL A 165 7.12 7.70 0.71
C VAL A 165 6.98 7.90 -0.79
N HIS A 166 6.63 6.84 -1.49
CA HIS A 166 6.46 6.83 -2.95
C HIS A 166 5.07 6.33 -3.34
N THR A 167 4.55 6.89 -4.41
CA THR A 167 3.40 6.34 -5.12
C THR A 167 3.89 5.77 -6.44
N PHE A 168 3.70 4.48 -6.63
CA PHE A 168 4.01 3.76 -7.86
C PHE A 168 2.73 3.57 -8.65
N LEU A 169 2.80 3.82 -9.95
CA LEU A 169 1.73 3.55 -10.89
C LEU A 169 2.23 2.58 -11.95
N ALA A 170 1.39 1.62 -12.29
CA ALA A 170 1.66 0.64 -13.32
C ALA A 170 0.36 0.26 -14.03
N ARG A 171 0.44 -0.25 -15.26
CA ARG A 171 -0.71 -0.60 -16.07
C ARG A 171 -0.67 -2.09 -16.44
N ARG A 172 -1.82 -2.76 -16.35
CA ARG A 172 -1.96 -4.07 -16.98
C ARG A 172 -1.87 -3.92 -18.50
N PRO A 173 -1.05 -4.71 -19.21
CA PRO A 173 -1.05 -4.73 -20.68
C PRO A 173 -2.44 -4.99 -21.26
N GLY A 174 -2.68 -4.49 -22.50
CA GLY A 174 -3.89 -4.77 -23.26
C GLY A 174 -3.93 -6.19 -23.81
#